data_0408c6c5b9f65459484be4439e7e6c40
#
_entry.id   0408c6c5b9f65459484be4439e7e6c40
#
_cell.length_a   1.000
_cell.length_b   1.000
_cell.length_c   1.000
_cell.angle_alpha   90.00
_cell.angle_beta   90.00
_cell.angle_gamma   90.00
#
_symmetry.space_group_name_H-M   'P 1'
#
loop_
_entity.id
_entity.type
_entity.pdbx_description
1 polymer ?
#
loop_
_entity_poly.entity_id
_entity_poly.type
_entity_poly.pdbx_seq_one_letter_code
_entity_poly.pdbx_strand_id
1 'polypeptide(L)'
;MASQISMVAAEYQVRAITGDEFIVIYTRGSATVKACLARFLRMFNSSTDEWVVGLDVEYTTVLESKKLLKEAEKKKPAMIQVCVHNVCLVYHICHADIECQDFKNFIKDERVKFVTVDFRNDRDVLGRIGLVVGQPFDLQKTSLVSSS
;
A
#
# COMPACT_ATOMS: atom_id res chain seq x y z
N MET A 1 -10.61 16.31 29.03
CA MET A 1 -10.88 16.56 27.63
C MET A 1 -10.73 15.29 26.85
N ALA A 2 -11.83 14.75 26.48
CA ALA A 2 -11.84 13.66 25.54
C ALA A 2 -11.29 14.20 24.23
N SER A 3 -10.06 14.49 24.35
CA SER A 3 -9.32 14.82 23.22
C SER A 3 -9.61 13.80 22.15
N GLN A 4 -9.77 14.27 21.04
CA GLN A 4 -9.51 13.69 19.76
C GLN A 4 -8.26 12.81 19.82
N ILE A 5 -8.37 11.66 20.47
CA ILE A 5 -7.41 10.60 20.25
C ILE A 5 -7.69 10.18 18.82
N SER A 6 -7.01 10.82 17.88
CA SER A 6 -7.06 10.38 16.50
C SER A 6 -6.63 8.94 16.50
N MET A 7 -7.51 8.06 16.08
CA MET A 7 -7.23 6.63 15.98
C MET A 7 -5.99 6.43 15.12
N VAL A 8 -4.89 5.97 15.71
CA VAL A 8 -3.64 5.70 15.01
C VAL A 8 -3.72 4.37 14.27
N ALA A 9 -4.47 3.41 14.82
CA ALA A 9 -4.63 2.09 14.22
C ALA A 9 -5.96 1.48 14.59
N ALA A 10 -6.51 0.67 13.68
CA ALA A 10 -7.69 -0.15 13.91
C ALA A 10 -7.59 -1.44 13.12
N GLU A 11 -8.06 -2.55 13.70
CA GLU A 11 -8.13 -3.83 13.04
C GLU A 11 -9.60 -4.22 12.87
N TYR A 12 -9.95 -4.65 11.65
CA TYR A 12 -11.30 -5.05 11.30
C TYR A 12 -11.30 -6.45 10.72
N GLN A 13 -12.34 -7.23 11.06
CA GLN A 13 -12.65 -8.45 10.35
C GLN A 13 -13.75 -8.15 9.35
N VAL A 14 -13.52 -8.49 8.09
CA VAL A 14 -14.44 -8.22 6.99
C VAL A 14 -14.78 -9.53 6.31
N ARG A 15 -16.08 -9.78 6.09
CA ARG A 15 -16.54 -10.94 5.33
C ARG A 15 -17.00 -10.49 3.95
N ALA A 16 -16.40 -11.06 2.91
CA ALA A 16 -16.80 -10.82 1.53
C ALA A 16 -18.14 -11.54 1.24
N ILE A 17 -18.81 -11.13 0.16
CA ILE A 17 -20.06 -11.77 -0.30
C ILE A 17 -19.86 -13.28 -0.54
N THR A 18 -18.67 -13.67 -0.98
CA THR A 18 -18.28 -15.07 -1.19
C THR A 18 -18.17 -15.88 0.10
N GLY A 19 -18.23 -15.25 1.27
CA GLY A 19 -18.03 -15.89 2.57
C GLY A 19 -16.60 -15.86 3.07
N ASP A 20 -15.64 -15.41 2.24
CA ASP A 20 -14.25 -15.30 2.64
C ASP A 20 -14.07 -14.22 3.70
N GLU A 21 -13.23 -14.50 4.70
CA GLU A 21 -12.92 -13.56 5.77
C GLU A 21 -11.57 -12.91 5.55
N PHE A 22 -11.53 -11.58 5.76
CA PHE A 22 -10.32 -10.79 5.63
C PHE A 22 -10.06 -10.02 6.92
N ILE A 23 -8.80 -9.82 7.24
CA ILE A 23 -8.37 -8.92 8.29
C ILE A 23 -7.86 -7.65 7.63
N VAL A 24 -8.42 -6.51 8.00
CA VAL A 24 -8.01 -5.20 7.49
C VAL A 24 -7.38 -4.42 8.64
N ILE A 25 -6.12 -4.05 8.49
CA ILE A 25 -5.38 -3.25 9.45
C ILE A 25 -5.24 -1.84 8.87
N TYR A 26 -6.00 -0.90 9.43
CA TYR A 26 -5.93 0.50 9.06
C TYR A 26 -5.01 1.23 10.02
N THR A 27 -4.03 1.96 9.52
CA THR A 27 -3.10 2.70 10.37
C THR A 27 -2.46 3.89 9.65
N ARG A 28 -2.07 4.90 10.44
CA ARG A 28 -1.14 5.95 10.07
C ARG A 28 0.15 5.89 10.88
N GLY A 29 0.27 4.91 11.77
CA GLY A 29 1.38 4.78 12.70
C GLY A 29 2.45 3.81 12.20
N SER A 30 3.71 4.24 12.21
CA SER A 30 4.84 3.43 11.77
C SER A 30 5.01 2.15 12.58
N ALA A 31 4.72 2.18 13.89
CA ALA A 31 4.81 1.00 14.74
C ALA A 31 3.86 -0.12 14.29
N THR A 32 2.62 0.24 13.94
CA THR A 32 1.64 -0.74 13.44
C THR A 32 2.04 -1.24 12.05
N VAL A 33 2.54 -0.36 11.19
CA VAL A 33 3.07 -0.76 9.88
C VAL A 33 4.19 -1.79 10.05
N LYS A 34 5.17 -1.51 10.89
CA LYS A 34 6.27 -2.45 11.17
C LYS A 34 5.78 -3.81 11.65
N ALA A 35 4.83 -3.82 12.58
CA ALA A 35 4.24 -5.05 13.11
C ALA A 35 3.54 -5.86 12.01
N CYS A 36 2.79 -5.19 11.14
CA CYS A 36 2.10 -5.81 10.03
C CYS A 36 3.08 -6.39 9.00
N LEU A 37 4.15 -5.65 8.66
CA LEU A 37 5.17 -6.13 7.75
C LEU A 37 5.90 -7.36 8.30
N ALA A 38 6.18 -7.38 9.60
CA ALA A 38 6.76 -8.54 10.25
C ALA A 38 5.83 -9.76 10.15
N ARG A 39 4.53 -9.55 10.28
CA ARG A 39 3.52 -10.60 10.09
C ARG A 39 3.54 -11.13 8.65
N PHE A 40 3.62 -10.27 7.66
CA PHE A 40 3.73 -10.67 6.25
C PHE A 40 4.97 -11.52 6.01
N LEU A 41 6.11 -11.10 6.54
CA LEU A 41 7.35 -11.87 6.39
C LEU A 41 7.26 -13.25 7.05
N ARG A 42 6.61 -13.36 8.21
CA ARG A 42 6.36 -14.68 8.83
C ARG A 42 5.47 -15.56 7.95
N MET A 43 4.45 -14.97 7.33
CA MET A 43 3.56 -15.70 6.41
C MET A 43 4.34 -16.22 5.20
N PHE A 44 5.22 -15.39 4.61
CA PHE A 44 6.07 -15.80 3.50
C PHE A 44 7.02 -16.91 3.89
N ASN A 45 7.70 -16.78 5.04
CA ASN A 45 8.68 -17.75 5.50
C ASN A 45 8.08 -19.10 5.88
N SER A 46 6.77 -19.15 6.20
CA SER A 46 6.06 -20.40 6.50
C SER A 46 5.51 -21.09 5.26
N SER A 47 5.67 -20.49 4.09
CA SER A 47 5.16 -21.00 2.81
C SER A 47 6.32 -21.25 1.85
N THR A 48 6.16 -22.27 0.99
CA THR A 48 7.08 -22.53 -0.13
C THR A 48 6.66 -21.77 -1.40
N ASP A 49 5.53 -21.09 -1.33
CA ASP A 49 5.01 -20.35 -2.48
C ASP A 49 5.80 -19.06 -2.74
N GLU A 50 5.66 -18.55 -3.95
CA GLU A 50 6.20 -17.25 -4.33
C GLU A 50 5.63 -16.16 -3.42
N TRP A 51 6.46 -15.17 -3.08
CA TRP A 51 6.04 -14.04 -2.26
C TRP A 51 5.30 -13.04 -3.15
N VAL A 52 3.98 -13.05 -3.06
CA VAL A 52 3.10 -12.22 -3.87
C VAL A 52 2.28 -11.30 -2.98
N VAL A 53 2.25 -10.02 -3.34
CA VAL A 53 1.56 -8.97 -2.60
C VAL A 53 0.70 -8.17 -3.57
N GLY A 54 -0.56 -7.97 -3.21
CA GLY A 54 -1.42 -7.00 -3.91
C GLY A 54 -1.08 -5.59 -3.46
N LEU A 55 -0.89 -4.69 -4.41
CA LEU A 55 -0.55 -3.29 -4.14
C LEU A 55 -1.53 -2.37 -4.86
N ASP A 56 -2.12 -1.43 -4.12
CA ASP A 56 -2.97 -0.38 -4.68
C ASP A 56 -2.68 0.95 -3.99
N VAL A 57 -2.86 2.04 -4.72
CA VAL A 57 -2.58 3.39 -4.23
C VAL A 57 -3.79 4.28 -4.48
N GLU A 58 -4.27 4.91 -3.40
CA GLU A 58 -5.29 5.95 -3.47
C GLU A 58 -4.65 7.32 -3.35
N TYR A 59 -5.16 8.29 -4.10
CA TYR A 59 -4.58 9.62 -4.19
C TYR A 59 -5.39 10.65 -3.44
N THR A 60 -4.70 11.70 -3.00
CA THR A 60 -5.33 12.93 -2.55
C THR A 60 -4.78 14.09 -3.38
N THR A 61 -5.52 15.18 -3.39
CA THR A 61 -5.09 16.39 -4.09
C THR A 61 -4.39 17.33 -3.12
N VAL A 62 -3.40 18.08 -3.64
CA VAL A 62 -2.75 19.15 -2.89
C VAL A 62 -3.71 20.35 -2.82
N LEU A 63 -3.67 21.08 -1.70
CA LEU A 63 -4.53 22.23 -1.44
C LEU A 63 -4.53 23.26 -2.60
N GLU A 64 -5.68 23.90 -2.80
CA GLU A 64 -5.90 24.88 -3.87
C GLU A 64 -4.91 26.05 -3.87
N SER A 65 -4.30 26.38 -2.74
CA SER A 65 -3.28 27.42 -2.65
C SER A 65 -2.06 27.17 -3.55
N LYS A 66 -1.95 25.96 -4.12
CA LYS A 66 -0.87 25.60 -5.04
C LYS A 66 -1.34 25.45 -6.49
N LYS A 67 -2.23 26.33 -6.93
CA LYS A 67 -2.82 26.30 -8.28
C LYS A 67 -1.82 26.37 -9.42
N LEU A 68 -0.59 26.84 -9.18
CA LEU A 68 0.46 26.92 -10.18
C LEU A 68 1.17 25.59 -10.45
N LEU A 69 0.87 24.55 -9.66
CA LEU A 69 1.46 23.22 -9.87
C LEU A 69 0.78 22.53 -11.06
N LYS A 70 1.56 21.79 -11.83
CA LYS A 70 1.02 20.91 -12.87
C LYS A 70 0.11 19.85 -12.24
N GLU A 71 -0.89 19.36 -12.99
CA GLU A 71 -1.82 18.36 -12.49
C GLU A 71 -1.11 17.15 -11.89
N ALA A 72 -0.03 16.69 -12.53
CA ALA A 72 0.77 15.59 -12.03
C ALA A 72 1.42 15.89 -10.67
N GLU A 73 1.79 17.14 -10.41
CA GLU A 73 2.43 17.57 -9.15
C GLU A 73 1.43 17.76 -8.02
N LYS A 74 0.14 17.88 -8.34
CA LYS A 74 -0.93 18.05 -7.36
C LYS A 74 -1.37 16.74 -6.71
N LYS A 75 -1.01 15.60 -7.30
CA LYS A 75 -1.36 14.28 -6.77
C LYS A 75 -0.29 13.79 -5.82
N LYS A 76 -0.72 13.28 -4.68
CA LYS A 76 0.15 12.57 -3.73
C LYS A 76 -0.58 11.35 -3.20
N PRO A 77 0.13 10.31 -2.79
CA PRO A 77 -0.52 9.15 -2.20
C PRO A 77 -1.24 9.53 -0.92
N ALA A 78 -2.50 9.16 -0.81
CA ALA A 78 -3.27 9.28 0.43
C ALA A 78 -3.16 8.01 1.24
N MET A 79 -3.47 6.89 0.61
CA MET A 79 -3.40 5.57 1.22
C MET A 79 -2.70 4.60 0.28
N ILE A 80 -1.94 3.68 0.89
CA ILE A 80 -1.33 2.56 0.17
C ILE A 80 -1.90 1.29 0.79
N GLN A 81 -2.46 0.43 -0.05
CA GLN A 81 -3.04 -0.85 0.37
C GLN A 81 -2.10 -1.96 -0.03
N VAL A 82 -1.75 -2.80 0.93
CA VAL A 82 -0.85 -3.93 0.75
C VAL A 82 -1.53 -5.17 1.30
N CYS A 83 -1.79 -6.15 0.43
CA CYS A 83 -2.55 -7.34 0.80
C CYS A 83 -1.72 -8.61 0.59
N VAL A 84 -1.63 -9.42 1.63
CA VAL A 84 -1.00 -10.74 1.61
C VAL A 84 -2.04 -11.75 2.07
N HIS A 85 -2.43 -12.68 1.21
CA HIS A 85 -3.50 -13.65 1.46
C HIS A 85 -4.77 -12.93 1.97
N ASN A 86 -5.17 -13.18 3.21
CA ASN A 86 -6.38 -12.61 3.81
C ASN A 86 -6.10 -11.44 4.75
N VAL A 87 -4.89 -10.88 4.73
CA VAL A 87 -4.53 -9.73 5.56
C VAL A 87 -4.21 -8.55 4.67
N CYS A 88 -4.92 -7.44 4.89
CA CYS A 88 -4.72 -6.21 4.14
C CYS A 88 -4.30 -5.08 5.07
N LEU A 89 -3.14 -4.49 4.76
CA LEU A 89 -2.68 -3.28 5.41
C LEU A 89 -3.18 -2.08 4.61
N VAL A 90 -3.92 -1.19 5.24
CA VAL A 90 -4.32 0.10 4.67
C VAL A 90 -3.52 1.17 5.39
N TYR A 91 -2.45 1.62 4.75
CA TYR A 91 -1.53 2.61 5.31
C TYR A 91 -1.93 4.02 4.85
N HIS A 92 -2.44 4.82 5.80
CA HIS A 92 -2.85 6.20 5.55
C HIS A 92 -1.63 7.11 5.55
N ILE A 93 -0.79 6.98 4.53
CA ILE A 93 0.56 7.52 4.46
C ILE A 93 0.61 9.05 4.45
N CYS A 94 -0.41 9.72 3.92
CA CYS A 94 -0.44 11.18 3.91
C CYS A 94 -0.58 11.78 5.32
N HIS A 95 -1.00 11.00 6.29
CA HIS A 95 -1.10 11.37 7.70
C HIS A 95 -0.16 10.55 8.59
N ALA A 96 0.89 9.97 8.01
CA ALA A 96 1.86 9.19 8.76
C ALA A 96 2.46 10.02 9.90
N ASP A 97 2.62 9.38 11.07
CA ASP A 97 3.23 10.02 12.24
C ASP A 97 4.70 10.33 12.01
N ILE A 98 5.44 9.37 11.47
CA ILE A 98 6.85 9.51 11.06
C ILE A 98 7.08 8.68 9.80
N GLU A 99 8.16 8.94 9.11
CA GLU A 99 8.57 8.14 7.97
C GLU A 99 8.91 6.72 8.41
N CYS A 100 8.36 5.72 7.72
CA CYS A 100 8.59 4.31 8.02
C CYS A 100 9.60 3.72 7.03
N GLN A 101 10.85 3.61 7.45
CA GLN A 101 11.91 3.05 6.61
C GLN A 101 11.65 1.57 6.29
N ASP A 102 11.08 0.82 7.23
CA ASP A 102 10.75 -0.59 7.00
C ASP A 102 9.73 -0.76 5.87
N PHE A 103 8.78 0.16 5.75
CA PHE A 103 7.83 0.14 4.64
C PHE A 103 8.53 0.40 3.30
N LYS A 104 9.43 1.37 3.25
CA LYS A 104 10.23 1.63 2.05
C LYS A 104 11.05 0.42 1.65
N ASN A 105 11.69 -0.23 2.61
CA ASN A 105 12.49 -1.44 2.36
C ASN A 105 11.63 -2.59 1.86
N PHE A 106 10.44 -2.76 2.42
CA PHE A 106 9.51 -3.81 2.00
C PHE A 106 9.04 -3.60 0.56
N ILE A 107 8.68 -2.39 0.19
CA ILE A 107 8.18 -2.06 -1.15
C ILE A 107 9.25 -2.29 -2.23
N LYS A 108 10.50 -2.04 -1.93
CA LYS A 108 11.61 -2.24 -2.90
C LYS A 108 12.24 -3.62 -2.86
N ASP A 109 11.77 -4.52 -2.00
CA ASP A 109 12.33 -5.86 -1.84
C ASP A 109 12.06 -6.69 -3.12
N GLU A 110 13.12 -7.04 -3.82
CA GLU A 110 13.03 -7.75 -5.09
C GLU A 110 12.59 -9.21 -4.96
N ARG A 111 12.58 -9.74 -3.73
CA ARG A 111 12.03 -11.09 -3.46
C ARG A 111 10.51 -11.12 -3.52
N VAL A 112 9.86 -9.96 -3.44
CA VAL A 112 8.40 -9.82 -3.40
C VAL A 112 7.91 -9.35 -4.76
N LYS A 113 6.92 -10.08 -5.29
CA LYS A 113 6.22 -9.69 -6.50
C LYS A 113 5.00 -8.85 -6.14
N PHE A 114 5.02 -7.58 -6.52
CA PHE A 114 3.92 -6.67 -6.26
C PHE A 114 2.96 -6.66 -7.43
N VAL A 115 1.76 -7.18 -7.23
CA VAL A 115 0.72 -7.24 -8.25
C VAL A 115 -0.08 -5.95 -8.23
N THR A 116 -0.14 -5.27 -9.35
CA THR A 116 -0.77 -3.96 -9.51
C THR A 116 -1.71 -3.93 -10.70
N VAL A 117 -2.52 -2.88 -10.80
CA VAL A 117 -3.34 -2.58 -11.98
C VAL A 117 -3.05 -1.14 -12.40
N ASP A 118 -2.64 -0.95 -13.67
CA ASP A 118 -2.28 0.36 -14.23
C ASP A 118 -1.28 1.14 -13.38
N PHE A 119 -0.11 0.55 -13.21
CA PHE A 119 0.90 1.02 -12.27
C PHE A 119 1.66 2.27 -12.72
N ARG A 120 1.58 2.70 -13.96
CA ARG A 120 2.41 3.79 -14.49
C ARG A 120 2.26 5.10 -13.72
N ASN A 121 1.02 5.51 -13.44
CA ASN A 121 0.76 6.73 -12.66
C ASN A 121 1.19 6.55 -11.21
N ASP A 122 0.95 5.38 -10.63
CA ASP A 122 1.32 5.06 -9.25
C ASP A 122 2.83 5.13 -9.05
N ARG A 123 3.60 4.62 -10.03
CA ARG A 123 5.07 4.66 -10.00
C ARG A 123 5.60 6.08 -9.82
N ASP A 124 5.11 7.00 -10.62
CA ASP A 124 5.58 8.39 -10.61
C ASP A 124 5.21 9.09 -9.30
N VAL A 125 3.99 8.90 -8.84
CA VAL A 125 3.49 9.51 -7.61
C VAL A 125 4.20 8.94 -6.38
N LEU A 126 4.40 7.63 -6.33
CA LEU A 126 5.17 6.98 -5.25
C LEU A 126 6.62 7.46 -5.24
N GLY A 127 7.22 7.65 -6.41
CA GLY A 127 8.59 8.14 -6.54
C GLY A 127 8.79 9.51 -5.90
N ARG A 128 7.78 10.37 -5.89
CA ARG A 128 7.87 11.70 -5.27
C ARG A 128 8.02 11.66 -3.76
N ILE A 129 7.53 10.62 -3.13
CA ILE A 129 7.67 10.42 -1.67
C ILE A 129 8.76 9.41 -1.34
N GLY A 130 9.60 9.08 -2.32
CA GLY A 130 10.75 8.20 -2.12
C GLY A 130 10.43 6.72 -2.07
N LEU A 131 9.25 6.30 -2.57
CA LEU A 131 8.88 4.90 -2.65
C LEU A 131 9.13 4.34 -4.04
N VAL A 132 9.94 3.28 -4.10
CA VAL A 132 10.27 2.56 -5.33
C VAL A 132 9.85 1.11 -5.16
N VAL A 133 8.98 0.63 -6.06
CA VAL A 133 8.56 -0.77 -6.06
C VAL A 133 9.63 -1.60 -6.78
N GLY A 134 10.20 -2.59 -6.09
CA GLY A 134 11.33 -3.35 -6.60
C GLY A 134 10.94 -4.28 -7.76
N GLN A 135 9.82 -4.99 -7.64
CA GLN A 135 9.36 -5.93 -8.65
C GLN A 135 7.85 -5.79 -8.88
N PRO A 136 7.43 -4.77 -9.68
CA PRO A 136 6.02 -4.61 -10.01
C PRO A 136 5.60 -5.58 -11.11
N PHE A 137 4.39 -6.10 -10.99
CA PHE A 137 3.73 -6.91 -11.99
C PHE A 137 2.36 -6.32 -12.30
N ASP A 138 2.23 -5.66 -13.44
CA ASP A 138 1.01 -4.97 -13.83
C ASP A 138 0.09 -5.93 -14.59
N LEU A 139 -1.05 -6.28 -13.98
CA LEU A 139 -2.04 -7.17 -14.57
C LEU A 139 -2.59 -6.66 -15.89
N GLN A 140 -2.71 -5.35 -16.04
CA GLN A 140 -3.22 -4.74 -17.25
C GLN A 140 -2.28 -5.00 -18.44
N LYS A 141 -0.98 -4.90 -18.24
CA LYS A 141 0.00 -5.23 -19.30
C LYS A 141 -0.02 -6.70 -19.65
N THR A 142 -0.21 -7.58 -18.67
CA THR A 142 -0.27 -9.02 -18.89
C THR A 142 -1.49 -9.40 -19.72
N SER A 143 -2.66 -8.79 -19.45
CA SER A 143 -3.88 -9.06 -20.20
C SER A 143 -3.77 -8.59 -21.67
N LEU A 144 -3.05 -7.51 -21.94
CA LEU A 144 -2.80 -7.02 -23.30
C LEU A 144 -1.90 -7.98 -24.08
N VAL A 145 -0.93 -8.61 -23.43
CA VAL A 145 -0.04 -9.60 -24.06
C VAL A 145 -0.78 -10.89 -24.35
N SER A 146 -1.67 -11.34 -23.45
CA SER A 146 -2.40 -12.60 -23.62
C SER A 146 -3.52 -12.53 -24.64
N SER A 147 -3.95 -11.35 -25.08
CA SER A 147 -4.99 -11.17 -26.09
C SER A 147 -4.47 -11.14 -27.52
N SER A 148 -3.19 -11.25 -27.70
CA SER A 148 -2.58 -11.33 -29.05
C SER A 148 -2.44 -12.79 -29.51
#